data_f78a11b2da9f568585c78bcc8eb95b78
#
_entry.id   f78a11b2da9f568585c78bcc8eb95b78
#
_cell.length_a   1.000
_cell.length_b   1.000
_cell.length_c   1.000
_cell.angle_alpha   90.00
_cell.angle_beta   90.00
_cell.angle_gamma   90.00
#
_symmetry.space_group_name_H-M   'P 1'
#
loop_
_entity.id
_entity.type
_entity.pdbx_description
1 polymer ?
#
loop_
_entity_poly.entity_id
_entity_poly.type
_entity_poly.pdbx_seq_one_letter_code
_entity_poly.pdbx_strand_id
1 'polypeptide(L)'
;MAAVKDVLKEKGNKVWSVPITATTRQALILMADQKIGAVPVMDGEKIVGIFSERDFARNAVSSDQNCSLEAPVSSLMSHPVLYVTPDQSIEDCMTVMTAKHLRHLPVLEKGTLIGMISIGDVVKFIMAEKQSTIEGLEHFLWINTI
;
A
#
# COMPACT_ATOMS: atom_id res chain seq x y z
N MET A 1 -0.19 -19.40 13.73
CA MET A 1 -0.02 -18.82 12.37
C MET A 1 -0.12 -17.31 12.42
N ALA A 2 0.76 -16.64 11.74
CA ALA A 2 0.75 -15.18 11.71
C ALA A 2 -0.42 -14.65 10.88
N ALA A 3 -1.05 -13.62 11.39
CA ALA A 3 -2.17 -12.95 10.74
C ALA A 3 -1.83 -11.49 10.45
N VAL A 4 -2.65 -10.86 9.64
CA VAL A 4 -2.53 -9.45 9.27
C VAL A 4 -2.41 -8.55 10.51
N LYS A 5 -3.21 -8.83 11.55
CA LYS A 5 -3.16 -8.07 12.80
C LYS A 5 -1.77 -8.08 13.46
N ASP A 6 -1.01 -9.15 13.30
CA ASP A 6 0.33 -9.27 13.87
C ASP A 6 1.31 -8.31 13.17
N VAL A 7 1.19 -8.18 11.84
CA VAL A 7 1.98 -7.23 11.07
C VAL A 7 1.65 -5.79 11.47
N LEU A 8 0.35 -5.47 11.61
CA LEU A 8 -0.08 -4.14 12.01
C LEU A 8 0.38 -3.78 13.41
N LYS A 9 0.46 -4.77 14.29
CA LYS A 9 0.92 -4.57 15.66
C LYS A 9 2.37 -4.06 15.71
N GLU A 10 3.22 -4.59 14.83
CA GLU A 10 4.61 -4.15 14.72
C GLU A 10 4.75 -2.86 13.92
N LYS A 11 4.02 -2.73 12.83
CA LYS A 11 4.07 -1.57 11.95
C LYS A 11 3.44 -0.33 12.57
N GLY A 12 2.40 -0.52 13.37
CA GLY A 12 1.55 0.57 13.84
C GLY A 12 0.33 0.77 12.96
N ASN A 13 -0.66 1.49 13.48
CA ASN A 13 -1.96 1.65 12.85
C ASN A 13 -2.12 3.00 12.13
N LYS A 14 -1.03 3.75 11.96
CA LYS A 14 -1.12 5.03 11.28
C LYS A 14 -1.31 4.83 9.79
N VAL A 15 -2.37 5.42 9.25
CA VAL A 15 -2.69 5.37 7.83
C VAL A 15 -2.69 6.77 7.27
N TRP A 16 -1.90 6.98 6.23
CA TRP A 16 -1.93 8.22 5.46
C TRP A 16 -2.95 8.06 4.34
N SER A 17 -3.92 8.94 4.28
CA SER A 17 -4.99 8.89 3.29
C SER A 17 -5.24 10.26 2.68
N VAL A 18 -5.95 10.28 1.57
CA VAL A 18 -6.40 11.53 0.93
C VAL A 18 -7.91 11.49 0.74
N PRO A 19 -8.59 12.63 0.80
CA PRO A 19 -10.01 12.69 0.50
C PRO A 19 -10.24 12.50 -1.01
N ILE A 20 -11.43 12.04 -1.38
CA ILE A 20 -11.81 11.88 -2.79
C ILE A 20 -11.73 13.19 -3.58
N THR A 21 -11.78 14.31 -2.89
CA THR A 21 -11.69 15.64 -3.49
C THR A 21 -10.25 16.08 -3.76
N ALA A 22 -9.25 15.29 -3.33
CA ALA A 22 -7.85 15.64 -3.53
C ALA A 22 -7.46 15.59 -5.00
N THR A 23 -6.47 16.42 -5.36
CA THR A 23 -5.84 16.34 -6.67
C THR A 23 -4.79 15.22 -6.66
N THR A 24 -4.43 14.77 -7.85
CA THR A 24 -3.33 13.81 -8.02
C THR A 24 -2.03 14.37 -7.43
N ARG A 25 -1.77 15.66 -7.62
CA ARG A 25 -0.59 16.34 -7.04
C ARG A 25 -0.56 16.22 -5.52
N GLN A 26 -1.69 16.48 -4.86
CA GLN A 26 -1.78 16.38 -3.40
C GLN A 26 -1.47 14.98 -2.91
N ALA A 27 -2.00 13.97 -3.58
CA ALA A 27 -1.73 12.58 -3.24
C ALA A 27 -0.24 12.23 -3.41
N LEU A 28 0.36 12.64 -4.52
CA LEU A 28 1.77 12.37 -4.81
C LEU A 28 2.70 13.08 -3.81
N ILE A 29 2.38 14.31 -3.43
CA ILE A 29 3.16 15.04 -2.43
C ILE A 29 3.13 14.30 -1.10
N LEU A 30 1.95 13.87 -0.66
CA LEU A 30 1.83 13.09 0.58
C LEU A 30 2.67 11.82 0.52
N MET A 31 2.58 11.10 -0.60
CA MET A 31 3.34 9.85 -0.78
C MET A 31 4.85 10.10 -0.75
N ALA A 32 5.30 11.16 -1.39
CA ALA A 32 6.72 11.52 -1.40
C ALA A 32 7.20 11.91 0.00
N ASP A 33 6.42 12.74 0.71
CA ASP A 33 6.78 13.20 2.05
C ASP A 33 6.83 12.06 3.06
N GLN A 34 5.90 11.11 2.95
CA GLN A 34 5.83 9.98 3.89
C GLN A 34 6.58 8.75 3.40
N LYS A 35 7.18 8.81 2.22
CA LYS A 35 7.94 7.71 1.61
C LYS A 35 7.11 6.44 1.49
N ILE A 36 5.89 6.59 1.01
CA ILE A 36 4.97 5.48 0.79
C ILE A 36 4.56 5.42 -0.69
N GLY A 37 4.26 4.23 -1.17
CA GLY A 37 3.96 3.99 -2.58
C GLY A 37 2.49 3.97 -2.94
N ALA A 38 1.61 4.07 -1.96
CA ALA A 38 0.16 4.06 -2.18
C ALA A 38 -0.56 4.72 -1.01
N VAL A 39 -1.73 5.28 -1.31
CA VAL A 39 -2.60 5.87 -0.28
C VAL A 39 -4.04 5.44 -0.54
N PRO A 40 -4.81 5.17 0.51
CA PRO A 40 -6.26 5.03 0.38
C PRO A 40 -6.90 6.38 0.08
N VAL A 41 -7.92 6.32 -0.78
CA VAL A 41 -8.76 7.48 -1.12
C VAL A 41 -10.07 7.32 -0.37
N MET A 42 -10.42 8.34 0.40
CA MET A 42 -11.54 8.29 1.32
C MET A 42 -12.67 9.23 0.91
N ASP A 43 -13.90 8.76 1.07
CA ASP A 43 -15.09 9.58 1.02
C ASP A 43 -15.69 9.57 2.43
N GLY A 44 -15.38 10.60 3.21
CA GLY A 44 -15.66 10.57 4.64
C GLY A 44 -14.86 9.46 5.32
N GLU A 45 -15.56 8.56 5.99
CA GLU A 45 -14.94 7.42 6.67
C GLU A 45 -14.86 6.16 5.80
N LYS A 46 -15.37 6.24 4.57
CA LYS A 46 -15.42 5.10 3.66
C LYS A 46 -14.27 5.14 2.67
N ILE A 47 -13.55 4.03 2.54
CA ILE A 47 -12.53 3.89 1.50
C ILE A 47 -13.22 3.64 0.16
N VAL A 48 -12.88 4.43 -0.85
CA VAL A 48 -13.48 4.33 -2.19
C VAL A 48 -12.48 3.95 -3.27
N GLY A 49 -11.20 3.99 -2.98
CA GLY A 49 -10.17 3.61 -3.93
C GLY A 49 -8.80 3.55 -3.29
N ILE A 50 -7.83 3.09 -4.08
CA ILE A 50 -6.41 3.12 -3.74
C ILE A 50 -5.69 3.81 -4.89
N PHE A 51 -4.84 4.77 -4.56
CA PHE A 51 -3.99 5.43 -5.54
C PHE A 51 -2.52 5.10 -5.26
N SER A 52 -1.81 4.62 -6.28
CA SER A 52 -0.41 4.22 -6.15
C SER A 52 0.47 4.93 -7.17
N GLU A 53 1.78 4.91 -6.93
CA GLU A 53 2.77 5.37 -7.91
C GLU A 53 2.62 4.66 -9.25
N ARG A 54 2.27 3.37 -9.23
CA ARG A 54 2.06 2.58 -10.44
C ARG A 54 0.85 3.07 -11.22
N ASP A 55 -0.23 3.44 -10.52
CA ASP A 55 -1.41 4.02 -11.17
C ASP A 55 -1.04 5.31 -11.89
N PHE A 56 -0.26 6.15 -11.26
CA PHE A 56 0.20 7.39 -11.88
C PHE A 56 1.08 7.11 -13.10
N ALA A 57 2.05 6.21 -12.97
CA ALA A 57 2.94 5.87 -14.08
C ALA A 57 2.18 5.29 -15.29
N ARG A 58 1.22 4.41 -15.05
CA ARG A 58 0.40 3.83 -16.12
C ARG A 58 -0.44 4.87 -16.82
N ASN A 59 -1.01 5.80 -16.08
CA ASN A 59 -1.81 6.88 -16.65
C ASN A 59 -0.93 7.88 -17.42
N ALA A 60 0.29 8.13 -16.95
CA ALA A 60 1.21 9.06 -17.59
C ALA A 60 1.64 8.61 -18.99
N VAL A 61 1.68 7.30 -19.24
CA VAL A 61 2.07 6.75 -20.55
C VAL A 61 0.88 6.34 -21.41
N SER A 62 -0.33 6.54 -20.94
CA SER A 62 -1.55 6.26 -21.66
C SER A 62 -1.75 7.33 -22.73
N SER A 63 -1.82 6.93 -24.01
CA SER A 63 -1.75 7.83 -25.16
C SER A 63 -2.87 8.86 -25.27
N ASP A 64 -4.03 8.57 -24.71
CA ASP A 64 -5.21 9.41 -24.85
C ASP A 64 -5.51 10.25 -23.60
N GLN A 65 -4.64 10.19 -22.63
CA GLN A 65 -4.88 10.85 -21.35
C GLN A 65 -3.85 11.93 -21.11
N ASN A 66 -4.30 13.15 -21.01
CA ASN A 66 -3.50 14.19 -20.40
C ASN A 66 -3.42 13.89 -18.91
N CYS A 67 -2.35 13.20 -18.50
CA CYS A 67 -2.11 12.92 -17.11
C CYS A 67 -1.72 14.22 -16.42
N SER A 68 -2.73 14.96 -15.97
CA SER A 68 -2.52 16.22 -15.27
C SER A 68 -2.39 15.98 -13.79
N LEU A 69 -1.40 16.61 -13.17
CA LEU A 69 -1.27 16.61 -11.71
C LEU A 69 -2.47 17.29 -11.04
N GLU A 70 -3.19 18.13 -11.78
CA GLU A 70 -4.38 18.79 -11.25
C GLU A 70 -5.66 17.97 -11.41
N ALA A 71 -5.58 16.81 -12.08
CA ALA A 71 -6.72 15.90 -12.20
C ALA A 71 -7.13 15.39 -10.82
N PRO A 72 -8.43 15.12 -10.60
CA PRO A 72 -8.87 14.51 -9.35
C PRO A 72 -8.20 13.15 -9.17
N VAL A 73 -7.77 12.85 -7.96
CA VAL A 73 -7.18 11.53 -7.65
C VAL A 73 -8.16 10.41 -7.97
N SER A 74 -9.44 10.67 -7.86
CA SER A 74 -10.49 9.70 -8.17
C SER A 74 -10.48 9.23 -9.63
N SER A 75 -9.93 10.02 -10.54
CA SER A 75 -9.84 9.62 -11.95
C SER A 75 -8.69 8.65 -12.22
N LEU A 76 -7.72 8.57 -11.32
CA LEU A 76 -6.54 7.71 -11.48
C LEU A 76 -6.51 6.54 -10.50
N MET A 77 -7.28 6.59 -9.44
CA MET A 77 -7.29 5.54 -8.41
C MET A 77 -7.81 4.21 -8.96
N SER A 78 -7.37 3.12 -8.36
CA SER A 78 -7.90 1.78 -8.62
C SER A 78 -9.15 1.54 -7.77
N HIS A 79 -10.18 0.96 -8.37
CA HIS A 79 -11.42 0.55 -7.72
C HIS A 79 -12.04 -0.59 -8.53
N PRO A 80 -12.88 -1.43 -7.95
CA PRO A 80 -13.23 -1.51 -6.53
C PRO A 80 -12.01 -1.86 -5.66
N VAL A 81 -12.14 -1.57 -4.37
CA VAL A 81 -11.05 -1.79 -3.41
C VAL A 81 -10.97 -3.24 -2.98
N LEU A 82 -9.83 -3.86 -3.20
CA LEU A 82 -9.54 -5.18 -2.64
C LEU A 82 -8.89 -4.96 -1.27
N TYR A 83 -9.33 -5.71 -0.28
CA TYR A 83 -8.88 -5.52 1.10
C TYR A 83 -8.71 -6.85 1.81
N VAL A 84 -8.03 -6.81 2.94
CA VAL A 84 -7.91 -7.94 3.85
C VAL A 84 -8.45 -7.54 5.21
N THR A 85 -8.79 -8.55 6.01
CA THR A 85 -9.25 -8.32 7.39
C THR A 85 -8.11 -8.69 8.36
N PRO A 86 -8.18 -8.19 9.63
CA PRO A 86 -7.11 -8.48 10.60
C PRO A 86 -6.86 -9.95 10.87
N ASP A 87 -7.88 -10.78 10.74
CA ASP A 87 -7.78 -12.21 11.05
C ASP A 87 -7.29 -13.07 9.88
N GLN A 88 -7.18 -12.50 8.69
CA GLN A 88 -6.65 -13.24 7.55
C GLN A 88 -5.16 -13.50 7.73
N SER A 89 -4.70 -14.63 7.18
CA SER A 89 -3.30 -15.03 7.29
C SER A 89 -2.39 -14.18 6.40
N ILE A 90 -1.12 -14.17 6.74
CA ILE A 90 -0.10 -13.54 5.91
C ILE A 90 -0.04 -14.21 4.53
N GLU A 91 -0.23 -15.53 4.50
CA GLU A 91 -0.27 -16.30 3.25
C GLU A 91 -1.41 -15.83 2.35
N ASP A 92 -2.57 -15.52 2.93
CA ASP A 92 -3.70 -14.95 2.17
C ASP A 92 -3.32 -13.62 1.52
N CYS A 93 -2.63 -12.76 2.27
CA CYS A 93 -2.15 -11.49 1.72
C CYS A 93 -1.21 -11.70 0.53
N MET A 94 -0.25 -12.60 0.67
CA MET A 94 0.69 -12.89 -0.40
C MET A 94 -0.02 -13.46 -1.63
N THR A 95 -1.00 -14.30 -1.42
CA THR A 95 -1.80 -14.87 -2.51
C THR A 95 -2.54 -13.78 -3.27
N VAL A 96 -3.21 -12.88 -2.56
CA VAL A 96 -3.94 -11.76 -3.19
C VAL A 96 -2.98 -10.82 -3.91
N MET A 97 -1.90 -10.45 -3.26
CA MET A 97 -0.90 -9.56 -3.86
C MET A 97 -0.29 -10.15 -5.14
N THR A 98 0.01 -11.44 -5.11
CA THR A 98 0.59 -12.13 -6.26
C THR A 98 -0.43 -12.28 -7.38
N ALA A 99 -1.64 -12.76 -7.06
CA ALA A 99 -2.67 -13.02 -8.06
C ALA A 99 -3.17 -11.74 -8.73
N LYS A 100 -3.24 -10.65 -8.00
CA LYS A 100 -3.76 -9.37 -8.48
C LYS A 100 -2.68 -8.36 -8.83
N HIS A 101 -1.40 -8.72 -8.69
CA HIS A 101 -0.27 -7.82 -8.96
C HIS A 101 -0.34 -6.53 -8.15
N LEU A 102 -0.71 -6.66 -6.88
CA LEU A 102 -0.81 -5.55 -5.94
C LEU A 102 0.34 -5.58 -4.96
N ARG A 103 0.83 -4.41 -4.58
CA ARG A 103 1.89 -4.27 -3.57
C ARG A 103 1.37 -3.72 -2.25
N HIS A 104 0.13 -3.29 -2.22
CA HIS A 104 -0.48 -2.67 -1.06
C HIS A 104 -1.92 -3.15 -0.93
N LEU A 105 -2.33 -3.43 0.29
CA LEU A 105 -3.71 -3.81 0.60
C LEU A 105 -4.18 -3.02 1.82
N PRO A 106 -5.35 -2.43 1.74
CA PRO A 106 -5.97 -1.87 2.94
C PRO A 106 -6.48 -2.97 3.83
N VAL A 107 -6.42 -2.72 5.13
CA VAL A 107 -6.95 -3.62 6.15
C VAL A 107 -8.22 -3.01 6.70
N LEU A 108 -9.33 -3.71 6.56
CA LEU A 108 -10.62 -3.27 7.05
C LEU A 108 -11.12 -4.19 8.15
N GLU A 109 -11.67 -3.60 9.20
CA GLU A 109 -12.35 -4.32 10.25
C GLU A 109 -13.77 -3.79 10.33
N LYS A 110 -14.74 -4.66 10.06
CA LYS A 110 -16.17 -4.29 10.03
C LYS A 110 -16.43 -3.08 9.12
N GLY A 111 -15.78 -3.06 7.97
CA GLY A 111 -15.95 -1.99 7.00
C GLY A 111 -15.13 -0.73 7.26
N THR A 112 -14.43 -0.66 8.37
CA THR A 112 -13.62 0.51 8.74
C THR A 112 -12.15 0.27 8.41
N LEU A 113 -11.52 1.23 7.75
CA LEU A 113 -10.09 1.18 7.45
C LEU A 113 -9.29 1.32 8.74
N ILE A 114 -8.49 0.29 9.07
CA ILE A 114 -7.67 0.29 10.28
C ILE A 114 -6.17 0.26 10.00
N GLY A 115 -5.77 0.04 8.76
CA GLY A 115 -4.35 0.00 8.42
C GLY A 115 -4.12 -0.23 6.95
N MET A 116 -2.85 -0.17 6.57
CA MET A 116 -2.36 -0.52 5.24
C MET A 116 -1.22 -1.51 5.39
N ILE A 117 -1.19 -2.51 4.55
CA ILE A 117 -0.12 -3.50 4.55
C ILE A 117 0.52 -3.52 3.16
N SER A 118 1.85 -3.42 3.11
CA SER A 118 2.61 -3.50 1.86
C SER A 118 3.31 -4.84 1.75
N ILE A 119 3.74 -5.19 0.53
CA ILE A 119 4.55 -6.40 0.33
C ILE A 119 5.84 -6.34 1.16
N GLY A 120 6.43 -5.15 1.29
CA GLY A 120 7.61 -4.95 2.13
C GLY A 120 7.34 -5.24 3.60
N ASP A 121 6.18 -4.83 4.11
CA ASP A 121 5.76 -5.13 5.49
C ASP A 121 5.66 -6.63 5.72
N VAL A 122 5.06 -7.35 4.77
CA VAL A 122 4.89 -8.81 4.84
C VAL A 122 6.24 -9.53 4.83
N VAL A 123 7.12 -9.14 3.90
CA VAL A 123 8.46 -9.74 3.79
C VAL A 123 9.25 -9.49 5.06
N LYS A 124 9.24 -8.27 5.55
CA LYS A 124 9.96 -7.91 6.78
C LYS A 124 9.47 -8.72 7.98
N PHE A 125 8.16 -8.88 8.10
CA PHE A 125 7.55 -9.67 9.17
C PHE A 125 7.97 -11.15 9.08
N ILE A 126 7.90 -11.75 7.89
CA ILE A 126 8.30 -13.14 7.69
C ILE A 126 9.78 -13.34 8.02
N MET A 127 10.64 -12.43 7.61
CA MET A 127 12.06 -12.53 7.88
C MET A 127 12.37 -12.40 9.37
N ALA A 128 11.65 -11.55 10.08
CA ALA A 128 11.78 -11.42 11.53
C ALA A 128 11.38 -12.71 12.23
N GLU A 129 10.30 -13.36 11.80
CA GLU A 129 9.88 -14.65 12.35
C GLU A 129 10.91 -15.75 12.14
N LYS A 130 11.66 -15.70 11.04
CA LYS A 130 12.71 -16.67 10.74
C LYS A 130 14.04 -16.29 11.40
N GLN A 131 14.01 -15.38 12.36
CA GLN A 131 15.19 -14.90 13.08
C GLN A 131 16.25 -14.23 12.21
N SER A 132 15.88 -13.88 10.97
CA SER A 132 16.74 -13.07 10.11
C SER A 132 16.64 -11.62 10.56
N THR A 133 17.76 -11.03 10.95
CA THR A 133 17.79 -9.65 11.42
C THR A 133 17.88 -8.66 10.28
N ILE A 134 17.47 -7.41 10.53
CA ILE A 134 17.67 -6.32 9.59
C ILE A 134 19.15 -6.18 9.26
N GLU A 135 20.01 -6.37 10.26
CA GLU A 135 21.48 -6.36 10.08
C GLU A 135 21.95 -7.40 9.07
N GLY A 136 21.37 -8.60 9.11
CA GLY A 136 21.65 -9.64 8.15
C GLY A 136 21.24 -9.25 6.73
N LEU A 137 20.10 -8.59 6.59
CA LEU A 137 19.65 -8.08 5.31
C LEU A 137 20.54 -6.97 4.79
N GLU A 138 20.94 -6.05 5.63
CA GLU A 138 21.86 -4.97 5.28
C GLU A 138 23.19 -5.54 4.82
N HIS A 139 23.72 -6.49 5.55
CA HIS A 139 24.98 -7.16 5.19
C HIS A 139 24.87 -7.82 3.81
N PHE A 140 23.77 -8.49 3.53
CA PHE A 140 23.54 -9.12 2.23
C PHE A 140 23.49 -8.09 1.10
N LEU A 141 22.84 -6.97 1.31
CA LEU A 141 22.76 -5.88 0.32
C LEU A 141 24.15 -5.29 0.02
N TRP A 142 24.98 -5.12 1.05
CA TRP A 142 26.32 -4.54 0.89
C TRP A 142 27.28 -5.44 0.11
N ILE A 143 27.14 -6.77 0.22
CA ILE A 143 28.00 -7.72 -0.47
C ILE A 143 27.93 -7.58 -1.98
N ASN A 144 26.77 -7.21 -2.51
CA ASN A 144 26.50 -7.15 -3.95
C ASN A 144 26.38 -5.74 -4.51
N THR A 145 26.86 -4.75 -3.82
CA THR A 145 26.80 -3.36 -4.29
C THR A 145 27.92 -3.09 -5.29
N ILE A 146 27.57 -2.50 -6.42
CA ILE A 146 28.54 -2.06 -7.44
C ILE A 146 28.89 -0.61 -7.20
#